data_f10d5fa9620119058334c1deb8744bbc
#
_entry.id   f10d5fa9620119058334c1deb8744bbc
#
_cell.length_a   1.000
_cell.length_b   1.000
_cell.length_c   1.000
_cell.angle_alpha   90.00
_cell.angle_beta   90.00
_cell.angle_gamma   90.00
#
_symmetry.space_group_name_H-M   'P 1'
#
loop_
_entity.id
_entity.type
_entity.pdbx_description
1 polymer ?
#
loop_
_entity_poly.entity_id
_entity_poly.type
_entity_poly.pdbx_seq_one_letter_code
_entity_poly.pdbx_strand_id
1 'polypeptide(L)'
;MKRSIKRLPKRTQEELAVLQELILSNLSKVRMIILYGSYARGKYVIWDETFDGYGSTYYQSDLDILVICDTKDATNAERHAREVIVPKYDKRMEGKRRPAPPSIIVENPTTINRAMRRKHYFFYEIIKDGILLYDDGTFQIGKPEKLPFREIKQYAEEEYAECFDMGECFLDSGHTAYKNGNFKWHLYTTQHLALCHNF
;
A
#
# COMPACT_ATOMS: atom_id res chain seq x y z
N MET A 1 -5.87 8.75 13.53
CA MET A 1 -5.01 9.20 12.41
C MET A 1 -4.21 10.43 12.79
N LYS A 2 -2.92 10.48 12.46
CA LYS A 2 -2.06 11.65 12.64
C LYS A 2 -2.31 12.66 11.52
N ARG A 3 -2.02 13.96 11.78
CA ARG A 3 -2.20 15.03 10.75
C ARG A 3 -0.90 15.77 10.43
N SER A 4 0.25 15.34 10.96
CA SER A 4 1.49 16.07 10.79
C SER A 4 2.60 15.21 10.18
N ILE A 5 3.18 15.70 9.10
CA ILE A 5 4.35 15.11 8.43
C ILE A 5 5.68 15.77 8.88
N LYS A 6 5.66 16.69 9.83
CA LYS A 6 6.87 17.46 10.26
C LYS A 6 8.02 16.59 10.74
N ARG A 7 7.74 15.38 11.22
CA ARG A 7 8.75 14.41 11.65
C ARG A 7 9.47 13.69 10.51
N LEU A 8 8.90 13.73 9.28
CA LEU A 8 9.54 13.17 8.10
C LEU A 8 10.64 14.10 7.58
N PRO A 9 11.65 13.58 6.89
CA PRO A 9 12.67 14.40 6.25
C PRO A 9 12.04 15.46 5.33
N LYS A 10 12.63 16.65 5.24
CA LYS A 10 12.13 17.73 4.37
C LYS A 10 11.91 17.26 2.93
N ARG A 11 12.86 16.49 2.41
CA ARG A 11 12.76 15.88 1.09
C ARG A 11 11.49 15.02 0.94
N THR A 12 11.21 14.13 1.90
CA THR A 12 10.01 13.30 1.88
C THR A 12 8.73 14.14 1.95
N GLN A 13 8.76 15.25 2.71
CA GLN A 13 7.65 16.21 2.74
C GLN A 13 7.39 16.84 1.35
N GLU A 14 8.46 17.19 0.61
CA GLU A 14 8.39 17.72 -0.75
C GLU A 14 7.87 16.65 -1.73
N GLU A 15 8.36 15.42 -1.63
CA GLU A 15 7.91 14.27 -2.42
C GLU A 15 6.41 14.01 -2.22
N LEU A 16 5.94 14.03 -0.98
CA LEU A 16 4.51 13.87 -0.64
C LEU A 16 3.65 15.04 -1.16
N ALA A 17 4.16 16.27 -1.12
CA ALA A 17 3.44 17.43 -1.66
C ALA A 17 3.23 17.32 -3.18
N VAL A 18 4.28 16.91 -3.92
CA VAL A 18 4.18 16.66 -5.37
C VAL A 18 3.21 15.52 -5.66
N LEU A 19 3.29 14.42 -4.91
CA LEU A 19 2.42 13.27 -5.10
C LEU A 19 0.95 13.62 -4.82
N GLN A 20 0.67 14.38 -3.76
CA GLN A 20 -0.66 14.88 -3.43
C GLN A 20 -1.23 15.77 -4.55
N GLU A 21 -0.44 16.72 -5.08
CA GLU A 21 -0.83 17.58 -6.21
C GLU A 21 -1.19 16.74 -7.44
N LEU A 22 -0.35 15.75 -7.77
CA LEU A 22 -0.59 14.86 -8.92
C LEU A 22 -1.83 13.99 -8.74
N ILE A 23 -2.08 13.47 -7.55
CA ILE A 23 -3.30 12.70 -7.24
C ILE A 23 -4.53 13.58 -7.43
N LEU A 24 -4.56 14.77 -6.82
CA LEU A 24 -5.70 15.68 -6.89
C LEU A 24 -5.97 16.22 -8.31
N SER A 25 -4.95 16.33 -9.14
CA SER A 25 -5.09 16.80 -10.54
C SER A 25 -5.46 15.71 -11.54
N ASN A 26 -5.29 14.43 -11.20
CA ASN A 26 -5.53 13.30 -12.11
C ASN A 26 -6.66 12.37 -11.68
N LEU A 27 -7.10 12.43 -10.43
CA LEU A 27 -8.28 11.69 -9.93
C LEU A 27 -9.38 12.67 -9.53
N SER A 28 -10.59 12.39 -9.96
CA SER A 28 -11.76 13.20 -9.60
C SER A 28 -12.37 12.74 -8.27
N LYS A 29 -13.03 13.66 -7.54
CA LYS A 29 -13.77 13.33 -6.30
C LYS A 29 -12.94 12.60 -5.25
N VAL A 30 -11.66 12.98 -5.11
CA VAL A 30 -10.81 12.50 -4.02
C VAL A 30 -11.34 13.02 -2.70
N ARG A 31 -11.64 12.13 -1.75
CA ARG A 31 -12.16 12.44 -0.41
C ARG A 31 -11.04 12.56 0.60
N MET A 32 -10.12 11.59 0.58
CA MET A 32 -8.97 11.60 1.49
C MET A 32 -7.73 11.03 0.79
N ILE A 33 -6.55 11.49 1.23
CA ILE A 33 -5.26 10.91 0.90
C ILE A 33 -4.55 10.60 2.22
N ILE A 34 -4.12 9.37 2.41
CA ILE A 34 -3.53 8.87 3.64
C ILE A 34 -2.18 8.23 3.33
N LEU A 35 -1.11 8.70 3.96
CA LEU A 35 0.18 8.01 3.98
C LEU A 35 0.12 6.91 5.04
N TYR A 36 0.50 5.69 4.66
CA TYR A 36 0.56 4.56 5.59
C TYR A 36 1.92 3.85 5.53
N GLY A 37 2.02 2.63 6.00
CA GLY A 37 3.23 1.82 5.89
C GLY A 37 4.40 2.32 6.74
N SER A 38 5.61 2.08 6.25
CA SER A 38 6.86 2.31 6.98
C SER A 38 7.09 3.80 7.30
N TYR A 39 6.81 4.69 6.35
CA TYR A 39 6.93 6.14 6.56
C TYR A 39 5.95 6.65 7.62
N ALA A 40 4.71 6.21 7.61
CA ALA A 40 3.71 6.62 8.60
C ALA A 40 4.06 6.13 10.01
N ARG A 41 4.68 4.96 10.14
CA ARG A 41 5.14 4.40 11.41
C ARG A 41 6.50 4.96 11.86
N GLY A 42 7.28 5.59 10.97
CA GLY A 42 8.63 6.07 11.25
C GLY A 42 9.68 4.95 11.27
N LYS A 43 9.41 3.86 10.56
CA LYS A 43 10.29 2.67 10.40
C LYS A 43 10.78 2.51 8.96
N TYR A 44 10.88 3.61 8.22
CA TYR A 44 11.30 3.62 6.82
C TYR A 44 12.81 3.53 6.67
N VAL A 45 13.24 2.97 5.56
CA VAL A 45 14.63 2.94 5.09
C VAL A 45 14.74 3.86 3.88
N ILE A 46 15.56 4.91 3.97
CA ILE A 46 15.79 5.83 2.84
C ILE A 46 16.58 5.14 1.75
N TRP A 47 17.60 4.39 2.14
CA TRP A 47 18.44 3.59 1.27
C TRP A 47 19.31 2.67 2.09
N ASP A 48 19.32 1.41 1.72
CA ASP A 48 20.24 0.40 2.24
C ASP A 48 20.85 -0.34 1.06
N GLU A 49 22.17 -0.52 1.08
CA GLU A 49 22.91 -1.20 0.02
C GLU A 49 23.87 -2.21 0.64
N THR A 50 23.69 -3.46 0.27
CA THR A 50 24.51 -4.57 0.75
C THR A 50 25.26 -5.20 -0.42
N PHE A 51 26.56 -5.39 -0.28
CA PHE A 51 27.42 -6.11 -1.23
C PHE A 51 27.73 -7.50 -0.69
N ASP A 52 27.39 -8.54 -1.44
CA ASP A 52 27.56 -9.95 -1.03
C ASP A 52 28.74 -10.67 -1.71
N GLY A 53 29.60 -9.95 -2.44
CA GLY A 53 30.72 -10.48 -3.20
C GLY A 53 30.36 -10.88 -4.64
N TYR A 54 29.09 -11.02 -4.97
CA TYR A 54 28.58 -11.34 -6.32
C TYR A 54 27.84 -10.15 -6.95
N GLY A 55 27.39 -9.21 -6.15
CA GLY A 55 26.69 -8.01 -6.61
C GLY A 55 26.22 -7.14 -5.47
N SER A 56 25.71 -5.94 -5.81
CA SER A 56 25.03 -5.06 -4.85
C SER A 56 23.53 -5.32 -4.90
N THR A 57 22.93 -5.53 -3.72
CA THR A 57 21.48 -5.47 -3.52
C THR A 57 21.14 -4.18 -2.79
N TYR A 58 20.01 -3.58 -3.11
CA TYR A 58 19.57 -2.35 -2.46
C TYR A 58 18.10 -2.45 -2.05
N TYR A 59 17.79 -1.78 -0.96
CA TYR A 59 16.45 -1.66 -0.45
C TYR A 59 16.14 -0.19 -0.13
N GLN A 60 14.93 0.21 -0.45
CA GLN A 60 14.36 1.52 -0.12
C GLN A 60 12.89 1.34 0.19
N SER A 61 12.38 2.04 1.20
CA SER A 61 10.94 2.04 1.51
C SER A 61 10.14 2.86 0.50
N ASP A 62 8.94 2.38 0.19
CA ASP A 62 7.97 3.02 -0.69
C ASP A 62 7.16 4.10 0.06
N LEU A 63 6.63 5.07 -0.67
CA LEU A 63 5.59 5.96 -0.18
C LEU A 63 4.24 5.29 -0.37
N ASP A 64 3.78 4.59 0.65
CA ASP A 64 2.49 3.88 0.64
C ASP A 64 1.34 4.87 0.82
N ILE A 65 0.50 5.03 -0.21
CA ILE A 65 -0.59 6.00 -0.25
C ILE A 65 -1.92 5.29 -0.46
N LEU A 66 -2.87 5.51 0.44
CA LEU A 66 -4.27 5.16 0.24
C LEU A 66 -5.04 6.42 -0.19
N VAL A 67 -5.67 6.35 -1.35
CA VAL A 67 -6.58 7.37 -1.87
C VAL A 67 -8.00 6.89 -1.73
N ILE A 68 -8.82 7.61 -0.98
CA ILE A 68 -10.25 7.37 -0.89
C ILE A 68 -10.93 8.29 -1.91
N CYS A 69 -11.56 7.69 -2.93
CA CYS A 69 -12.09 8.38 -4.08
C CYS A 69 -13.53 7.91 -4.35
N ASP A 70 -14.45 8.84 -4.60
CA ASP A 70 -15.84 8.51 -4.95
C ASP A 70 -15.92 8.04 -6.41
N THR A 71 -15.50 6.80 -6.62
CA THR A 71 -15.48 6.11 -7.92
C THR A 71 -16.31 4.85 -7.90
N LYS A 72 -16.89 4.49 -9.05
CA LYS A 72 -17.58 3.21 -9.24
C LYS A 72 -16.61 2.05 -9.53
N ASP A 73 -15.41 2.37 -10.00
CA ASP A 73 -14.38 1.40 -10.39
C ASP A 73 -13.03 1.82 -9.77
N ALA A 74 -12.80 1.34 -8.56
CA ALA A 74 -11.57 1.58 -7.82
C ALA A 74 -10.35 0.95 -8.51
N THR A 75 -10.51 -0.23 -9.08
CA THR A 75 -9.45 -0.96 -9.80
C THR A 75 -8.96 -0.17 -11.01
N ASN A 76 -9.88 0.41 -11.79
CA ASN A 76 -9.51 1.25 -12.93
C ASN A 76 -8.84 2.56 -12.48
N ALA A 77 -9.32 3.16 -11.39
CA ALA A 77 -8.71 4.36 -10.82
C ALA A 77 -7.29 4.08 -10.29
N GLU A 78 -7.06 2.92 -9.67
CA GLU A 78 -5.74 2.48 -9.23
C GLU A 78 -4.80 2.20 -10.41
N ARG A 79 -5.30 1.52 -11.45
CA ARG A 79 -4.55 1.33 -12.68
C ARG A 79 -4.15 2.67 -13.30
N HIS A 80 -5.08 3.64 -13.36
CA HIS A 80 -4.78 5.00 -13.83
C HIS A 80 -3.71 5.68 -12.96
N ALA A 81 -3.78 5.53 -11.64
CA ALA A 81 -2.75 6.06 -10.75
C ALA A 81 -1.37 5.48 -11.09
N ARG A 82 -1.26 4.18 -11.28
CA ARG A 82 -0.02 3.49 -11.64
C ARG A 82 0.51 3.87 -13.03
N GLU A 83 -0.38 3.99 -14.02
CA GLU A 83 0.02 4.23 -15.42
C GLU A 83 0.24 5.71 -15.75
N VAL A 84 -0.35 6.63 -14.99
CA VAL A 84 -0.32 8.07 -15.29
C VAL A 84 0.32 8.87 -14.16
N ILE A 85 -0.09 8.65 -12.90
CA ILE A 85 0.39 9.47 -11.77
C ILE A 85 1.83 9.09 -11.43
N VAL A 86 2.15 7.80 -11.31
CA VAL A 86 3.50 7.34 -10.98
C VAL A 86 4.53 7.82 -12.02
N PRO A 87 4.34 7.67 -13.34
CA PRO A 87 5.28 8.20 -14.33
C PRO A 87 5.42 9.73 -14.30
N LYS A 88 4.35 10.46 -14.00
CA LYS A 88 4.43 11.93 -13.82
C LYS A 88 5.23 12.30 -12.58
N TYR A 89 5.08 11.53 -11.49
CA TYR A 89 5.88 11.71 -10.29
C TYR A 89 7.35 11.44 -10.58
N ASP A 90 7.68 10.33 -11.21
CA ASP A 90 9.06 9.97 -11.59
C ASP A 90 9.71 11.07 -12.42
N LYS A 91 8.99 11.60 -13.41
CA LYS A 91 9.45 12.74 -14.23
C LYS A 91 9.69 14.00 -13.38
N ARG A 92 8.83 14.31 -12.42
CA ARG A 92 8.99 15.46 -11.49
C ARG A 92 10.17 15.27 -10.54
N MET A 93 10.51 14.02 -10.24
CA MET A 93 11.63 13.64 -9.36
C MET A 93 12.93 13.40 -10.11
N GLU A 94 12.92 13.48 -11.44
CA GLU A 94 14.12 13.32 -12.27
C GLU A 94 15.23 14.29 -11.82
N GLY A 95 16.45 13.78 -11.71
CA GLY A 95 17.62 14.53 -11.17
C GLY A 95 17.65 14.65 -9.64
N LYS A 96 16.62 14.24 -8.92
CA LYS A 96 16.68 14.13 -7.45
C LYS A 96 17.44 12.86 -7.05
N ARG A 97 18.17 12.95 -5.93
CA ARG A 97 18.91 11.78 -5.44
C ARG A 97 17.99 10.75 -4.83
N ARG A 98 17.70 9.65 -5.53
CA ARG A 98 16.96 8.47 -5.03
C ARG A 98 15.59 8.82 -4.42
N PRO A 99 14.62 9.33 -5.19
CA PRO A 99 13.28 9.60 -4.68
C PRO A 99 12.62 8.29 -4.22
N ALA A 100 11.79 8.37 -3.18
CA ALA A 100 11.06 7.21 -2.71
C ALA A 100 9.98 6.83 -3.73
N PRO A 101 9.90 5.56 -4.19
CA PRO A 101 8.89 5.12 -5.15
C PRO A 101 7.49 5.19 -4.52
N PRO A 102 6.48 5.70 -5.23
CA PRO A 102 5.12 5.70 -4.71
C PRO A 102 4.41 4.38 -4.99
N SER A 103 3.71 3.87 -3.97
CA SER A 103 2.74 2.78 -4.05
C SER A 103 1.35 3.35 -3.75
N ILE A 104 0.44 3.34 -4.72
CA ILE A 104 -0.86 3.99 -4.60
C ILE A 104 -1.97 2.94 -4.69
N ILE A 105 -2.76 2.85 -3.64
CA ILE A 105 -4.02 2.08 -3.59
C ILE A 105 -5.17 3.07 -3.69
N VAL A 106 -6.18 2.76 -4.50
CA VAL A 106 -7.39 3.58 -4.62
C VAL A 106 -8.60 2.76 -4.19
N GLU A 107 -9.37 3.32 -3.24
CA GLU A 107 -10.58 2.67 -2.75
C GLU A 107 -11.77 3.64 -2.70
N ASN A 108 -12.98 3.09 -2.81
CA ASN A 108 -14.18 3.90 -2.65
C ASN A 108 -14.62 3.99 -1.18
N PRO A 109 -15.37 5.04 -0.80
CA PRO A 109 -15.85 5.25 0.56
C PRO A 109 -16.66 4.07 1.14
N THR A 110 -17.42 3.38 0.30
CA THR A 110 -18.26 2.25 0.73
C THR A 110 -17.41 1.04 1.13
N THR A 111 -16.37 0.73 0.35
CA THR A 111 -15.41 -0.34 0.67
C THR A 111 -14.69 -0.03 1.98
N ILE A 112 -14.19 1.19 2.15
CA ILE A 112 -13.52 1.60 3.40
C ILE A 112 -14.44 1.46 4.60
N ASN A 113 -15.67 1.95 4.51
CA ASN A 113 -16.61 1.86 5.64
C ASN A 113 -17.01 0.41 5.95
N ARG A 114 -17.15 -0.44 4.93
CA ARG A 114 -17.39 -1.88 5.10
C ARG A 114 -16.21 -2.55 5.79
N ALA A 115 -14.99 -2.27 5.35
CA ALA A 115 -13.76 -2.78 5.94
C ALA A 115 -13.59 -2.33 7.40
N MET A 116 -13.87 -1.05 7.69
CA MET A 116 -13.80 -0.52 9.06
C MET A 116 -14.83 -1.17 9.97
N ARG A 117 -16.07 -1.36 9.53
CA ARG A 117 -17.11 -2.07 10.27
C ARG A 117 -16.67 -3.47 10.69
N ARG A 118 -16.05 -4.21 9.76
CA ARG A 118 -15.58 -5.59 9.95
C ARG A 118 -14.25 -5.67 10.70
N LYS A 119 -13.59 -4.55 10.96
CA LYS A 119 -12.20 -4.47 11.45
C LYS A 119 -11.22 -5.21 10.55
N HIS A 120 -11.44 -5.15 9.24
CA HIS A 120 -10.51 -5.73 8.28
C HIS A 120 -9.10 -5.23 8.57
N TYR A 121 -8.18 -6.14 8.86
CA TYR A 121 -6.88 -5.84 9.44
C TYR A 121 -6.13 -4.75 8.67
N PHE A 122 -5.99 -4.90 7.36
CA PHE A 122 -5.22 -4.00 6.51
C PHE A 122 -5.71 -2.54 6.60
N PHE A 123 -7.00 -2.30 6.32
CA PHE A 123 -7.56 -0.94 6.35
C PHE A 123 -7.64 -0.37 7.77
N TYR A 124 -7.92 -1.24 8.75
CA TYR A 124 -7.94 -0.81 10.14
C TYR A 124 -6.57 -0.29 10.61
N GLU A 125 -5.47 -0.98 10.29
CA GLU A 125 -4.12 -0.55 10.64
C GLU A 125 -3.72 0.72 9.87
N ILE A 126 -4.09 0.84 8.57
CA ILE A 126 -3.88 2.07 7.80
C ILE A 126 -4.55 3.26 8.49
N ILE A 127 -5.81 3.14 8.85
CA ILE A 127 -6.57 4.24 9.47
C ILE A 127 -6.05 4.56 10.87
N LYS A 128 -5.64 3.57 11.63
CA LYS A 128 -5.11 3.73 12.98
C LYS A 128 -3.75 4.45 12.99
N ASP A 129 -2.80 4.01 12.17
CA ASP A 129 -1.41 4.45 12.20
C ASP A 129 -1.06 5.48 11.12
N GLY A 130 -1.92 5.64 10.13
CA GLY A 130 -1.72 6.51 8.99
C GLY A 130 -1.63 8.00 9.32
N ILE A 131 -1.08 8.74 8.37
CA ILE A 131 -1.02 10.20 8.39
C ILE A 131 -1.94 10.75 7.32
N LEU A 132 -2.92 11.54 7.72
CA LEU A 132 -3.85 12.20 6.82
C LEU A 132 -3.11 13.34 6.09
N LEU A 133 -2.96 13.24 4.77
CA LEU A 133 -2.35 14.24 3.92
C LEU A 133 -3.38 15.24 3.38
N TYR A 134 -4.56 14.73 2.98
CA TYR A 134 -5.65 15.52 2.42
C TYR A 134 -7.01 15.00 2.91
N ASP A 135 -7.95 15.91 3.10
CA ASP A 135 -9.33 15.64 3.52
C ASP A 135 -10.23 16.75 2.96
N ASP A 136 -11.20 16.40 2.13
CA ASP A 136 -12.17 17.36 1.58
C ASP A 136 -13.30 17.69 2.56
N GLY A 137 -13.33 17.03 3.70
CA GLY A 137 -14.31 17.22 4.77
C GLY A 137 -15.70 16.62 4.50
N THR A 138 -15.92 15.97 3.37
CA THR A 138 -17.23 15.43 2.99
C THR A 138 -17.42 13.95 3.34
N PHE A 139 -16.35 13.23 3.61
CA PHE A 139 -16.37 11.82 3.96
C PHE A 139 -15.91 11.60 5.40
N GLN A 140 -16.66 10.80 6.14
CA GLN A 140 -16.26 10.34 7.47
C GLN A 140 -16.03 8.85 7.46
N ILE A 141 -14.84 8.45 7.93
CA ILE A 141 -14.50 7.05 8.09
C ILE A 141 -15.32 6.46 9.25
N GLY A 142 -16.01 5.38 8.95
CA GLY A 142 -16.81 4.64 9.94
C GLY A 142 -15.96 4.11 11.09
N LYS A 143 -16.62 3.88 12.23
CA LYS A 143 -15.97 3.24 13.38
C LYS A 143 -16.17 1.73 13.35
N PRO A 144 -15.22 0.95 13.90
CA PRO A 144 -15.42 -0.48 14.08
C PRO A 144 -16.65 -0.79 14.91
N GLU A 145 -17.46 -1.73 14.47
CA GLU A 145 -18.62 -2.23 15.21
C GLU A 145 -18.25 -3.42 16.10
N LYS A 146 -19.01 -3.65 17.15
CA LYS A 146 -18.92 -4.88 17.93
C LYS A 146 -19.77 -5.95 17.23
N LEU A 147 -19.10 -6.77 16.41
CA LEU A 147 -19.77 -7.81 15.65
C LEU A 147 -20.08 -9.03 16.52
N PRO A 148 -21.19 -9.77 16.23
CA PRO A 148 -21.46 -11.08 16.80
C PRO A 148 -20.32 -12.07 16.46
N PHE A 149 -20.04 -13.02 17.35
CA PHE A 149 -18.98 -14.02 17.14
C PHE A 149 -19.14 -14.80 15.82
N ARG A 150 -20.37 -15.10 15.42
CA ARG A 150 -20.67 -15.79 14.15
C ARG A 150 -20.17 -15.01 12.93
N GLU A 151 -20.36 -13.69 12.91
CA GLU A 151 -19.88 -12.82 11.81
C GLU A 151 -18.35 -12.72 11.83
N ILE A 152 -17.73 -12.58 13.01
CA ILE A 152 -16.27 -12.56 13.15
C ILE A 152 -15.66 -13.86 12.61
N LYS A 153 -16.25 -15.01 12.98
CA LYS A 153 -15.80 -16.32 12.49
C LYS A 153 -15.91 -16.42 10.97
N GLN A 154 -17.06 -16.04 10.40
CA GLN A 154 -17.27 -16.07 8.96
C GLN A 154 -16.22 -15.20 8.21
N TYR A 155 -15.95 -13.99 8.70
CA TYR A 155 -14.96 -13.12 8.05
C TYR A 155 -13.53 -13.66 8.16
N ALA A 156 -13.19 -14.25 9.32
CA ALA A 156 -11.91 -14.90 9.49
C ALA A 156 -11.73 -16.11 8.54
N GLU A 157 -12.80 -16.88 8.32
CA GLU A 157 -12.80 -17.99 7.39
C GLU A 157 -12.67 -17.51 5.93
N GLU A 158 -13.36 -16.42 5.54
CA GLU A 158 -13.25 -15.81 4.22
C GLU A 158 -11.82 -15.29 3.96
N GLU A 159 -11.24 -14.51 4.89
CA GLU A 159 -9.87 -13.99 4.77
C GLU A 159 -8.83 -15.11 4.75
N TYR A 160 -9.02 -16.16 5.57
CA TYR A 160 -8.13 -17.32 5.56
C TYR A 160 -8.14 -18.04 4.20
N ALA A 161 -9.33 -18.25 3.62
CA ALA A 161 -9.46 -18.91 2.34
C ALA A 161 -8.75 -18.11 1.23
N GLU A 162 -8.95 -16.78 1.18
CA GLU A 162 -8.27 -15.91 0.20
C GLU A 162 -6.74 -15.95 0.35
N CYS A 163 -6.24 -15.87 1.59
CA CYS A 163 -4.80 -15.97 1.85
C CYS A 163 -4.23 -17.34 1.51
N PHE A 164 -4.98 -18.42 1.79
CA PHE A 164 -4.58 -19.77 1.50
C PHE A 164 -4.48 -20.02 -0.01
N ASP A 165 -5.51 -19.63 -0.77
CA ASP A 165 -5.52 -19.74 -2.24
C ASP A 165 -4.36 -18.96 -2.87
N MET A 166 -4.09 -17.76 -2.37
CA MET A 166 -2.96 -16.95 -2.82
C MET A 166 -1.62 -17.63 -2.50
N GLY A 167 -1.50 -18.22 -1.30
CA GLY A 167 -0.33 -18.99 -0.87
C GLY A 167 -0.06 -20.17 -1.79
N GLU A 168 -1.09 -20.95 -2.15
CA GLU A 168 -0.95 -22.05 -3.11
C GLU A 168 -0.49 -21.57 -4.50
N CYS A 169 -1.04 -20.45 -5.00
CA CYS A 169 -0.58 -19.85 -6.26
C CYS A 169 0.91 -19.45 -6.23
N PHE A 170 1.39 -18.89 -5.12
CA PHE A 170 2.81 -18.59 -4.96
C PHE A 170 3.67 -19.84 -4.90
N LEU A 171 3.21 -20.88 -4.22
CA LEU A 171 3.90 -22.16 -4.12
C LEU A 171 4.06 -22.83 -5.50
N ASP A 172 2.99 -22.89 -6.29
CA ASP A 172 3.00 -23.45 -7.64
C ASP A 172 3.90 -22.65 -8.58
N SER A 173 3.83 -21.31 -8.50
CA SER A 173 4.72 -20.43 -9.25
C SER A 173 6.20 -20.65 -8.89
N GLY A 174 6.48 -20.84 -7.59
CA GLY A 174 7.80 -21.14 -7.09
C GLY A 174 8.33 -22.48 -7.59
N HIS A 175 7.53 -23.53 -7.53
CA HIS A 175 7.88 -24.86 -8.06
C HIS A 175 8.15 -24.82 -9.57
N THR A 176 7.31 -24.09 -10.32
CA THR A 176 7.50 -23.95 -11.76
C THR A 176 8.79 -23.19 -12.09
N ALA A 177 9.08 -22.11 -11.35
CA ALA A 177 10.31 -21.35 -11.50
C ALA A 177 11.54 -22.20 -11.20
N TYR A 178 11.51 -23.01 -10.14
CA TYR A 178 12.59 -23.94 -9.78
C TYR A 178 12.84 -24.95 -10.88
N LYS A 179 11.79 -25.62 -11.38
CA LYS A 179 11.92 -26.61 -12.48
C LYS A 179 12.51 -26.02 -13.75
N ASN A 180 12.23 -24.75 -14.01
CA ASN A 180 12.74 -24.01 -15.19
C ASN A 180 14.12 -23.36 -14.96
N GLY A 181 14.78 -23.60 -13.82
CA GLY A 181 16.09 -23.02 -13.49
C GLY A 181 16.06 -21.52 -13.15
N ASN A 182 14.88 -20.93 -12.96
CA ASN A 182 14.73 -19.53 -12.57
C ASN A 182 14.75 -19.40 -11.04
N PHE A 183 15.93 -19.59 -10.46
CA PHE A 183 16.09 -19.57 -8.99
C PHE A 183 15.79 -18.22 -8.35
N LYS A 184 16.02 -17.12 -9.06
CA LYS A 184 15.68 -15.77 -8.56
C LYS A 184 14.18 -15.61 -8.35
N TRP A 185 13.36 -16.05 -9.31
CA TRP A 185 11.91 -16.02 -9.20
C TRP A 185 11.38 -17.00 -8.16
N HIS A 186 11.97 -18.18 -8.08
CA HIS A 186 11.67 -19.16 -7.02
C HIS A 186 11.88 -18.57 -5.63
N LEU A 187 13.01 -17.91 -5.38
CA LEU A 187 13.29 -17.25 -4.10
C LEU A 187 12.27 -16.16 -3.78
N TYR A 188 11.94 -15.32 -4.76
CA TYR A 188 10.96 -14.26 -4.62
C TYR A 188 9.58 -14.81 -4.21
N THR A 189 9.07 -15.83 -4.91
CA THR A 189 7.76 -16.43 -4.62
C THR A 189 7.72 -17.12 -3.26
N THR A 190 8.81 -17.77 -2.85
CA THR A 190 8.93 -18.41 -1.54
C THR A 190 8.92 -17.39 -0.40
N GLN A 191 9.54 -16.22 -0.58
CA GLN A 191 9.47 -15.13 0.39
C GLN A 191 8.04 -14.59 0.54
N HIS A 192 7.30 -14.44 -0.55
CA HIS A 192 5.90 -14.02 -0.52
C HIS A 192 4.98 -15.06 0.15
N LEU A 193 5.23 -16.34 -0.07
CA LEU A 193 4.52 -17.42 0.62
C LEU A 193 4.68 -17.29 2.14
N ALA A 194 5.90 -17.03 2.63
CA ALA A 194 6.15 -16.84 4.06
C ALA A 194 5.40 -15.64 4.66
N LEU A 195 5.12 -14.61 3.87
CA LEU A 195 4.30 -13.46 4.30
C LEU A 195 2.81 -13.82 4.42
N CYS A 196 2.29 -14.70 3.55
CA CYS A 196 0.89 -15.16 3.64
C CYS A 196 0.64 -16.06 4.84
N HIS A 197 1.65 -16.72 5.42
CA HIS A 197 1.52 -17.61 6.58
C HIS A 197 1.63 -16.90 7.94
N ASN A 198 1.88 -15.59 7.95
CA ASN A 198 2.01 -14.81 9.19
C ASN A 198 0.74 -14.00 9.55
N PHE A 199 -0.42 -14.37 8.98
CA PHE A 199 -1.73 -13.79 9.29
C PHE A 199 -2.63 -14.76 10.04
#